data_61151dc76dfd287546031190ef858395
#
_entry.id   61151dc76dfd287546031190ef858395
#
_cell.length_a   1.000
_cell.length_b   1.000
_cell.length_c   1.000
_cell.angle_alpha   90.00
_cell.angle_beta   90.00
_cell.angle_gamma   90.00
#
_symmetry.space_group_name_H-M   'P 1'
#
loop_
_entity.id
_entity.type
_entity.pdbx_description
1 polymer ?
#
loop_
_entity_poly.entity_id
_entity_poly.type
_entity_poly.pdbx_seq_one_letter_code
_entity_poly.pdbx_strand_id
1 'polypeptide(L)'
;CTFKYIFEPLVIYISNSSNVTIQDAHIQNSPFWTNHIYHCDHVRFLDCTIFAPTSGMRAPSSDAIDIDVCHDVLVDGCYMNVNDDAIAIKGGKGTWADQAPENGPVYNVLIQNCNYGRVHGCLTLGSESVNDRNIVLRNIKVGNAQRVLWLKMRPDTPQHYEYVTVDNITGNTGSFLVIRPWTQFFKPGD
;
A
#
# COMPACT_ATOMS: atom_id res chain seq x y z
N CYS A 1 -24.81 9.62 20.46
CA CYS A 1 -24.94 9.08 19.09
C CYS A 1 -23.66 8.36 18.74
N THR A 2 -23.69 7.03 18.72
CA THR A 2 -22.55 6.25 18.26
C THR A 2 -22.72 6.09 16.76
N PHE A 3 -21.89 6.73 15.95
CA PHE A 3 -21.82 6.45 14.53
C PHE A 3 -21.26 5.06 14.35
N LYS A 4 -22.10 4.11 13.93
CA LYS A 4 -21.77 2.69 13.81
C LYS A 4 -21.09 2.35 12.48
N TYR A 5 -20.99 3.30 11.56
CA TYR A 5 -20.36 3.14 10.26
C TYR A 5 -19.51 4.39 9.99
N ILE A 6 -18.20 4.20 9.96
CA ILE A 6 -17.29 5.19 9.39
C ILE A 6 -17.35 4.95 7.88
N PHE A 7 -17.84 5.93 7.13
CA PHE A 7 -17.73 5.93 5.68
C PHE A 7 -16.32 6.37 5.34
N GLU A 8 -15.54 5.50 4.71
CA GLU A 8 -14.15 5.73 4.31
C GLU A 8 -14.09 5.87 2.79
N PRO A 9 -14.40 7.08 2.24
CA PRO A 9 -14.49 7.26 0.80
C PRO A 9 -13.10 7.23 0.17
N LEU A 10 -12.96 6.42 -0.89
CA LEU A 10 -11.80 6.35 -1.76
C LEU A 10 -11.93 7.37 -2.91
N VAL A 11 -10.81 7.83 -3.47
CA VAL A 11 -10.87 8.65 -4.68
C VAL A 11 -11.04 7.76 -5.91
N ILE A 12 -10.26 6.69 -5.99
CA ILE A 12 -10.39 5.70 -7.07
C ILE A 12 -10.52 4.32 -6.45
N TYR A 13 -11.57 3.60 -6.86
CA TYR A 13 -11.75 2.18 -6.57
C TYR A 13 -11.96 1.42 -7.87
N ILE A 14 -11.09 0.46 -8.15
CA ILE A 14 -11.18 -0.40 -9.34
C ILE A 14 -11.18 -1.84 -8.88
N SER A 15 -12.18 -2.60 -9.30
CA SER A 15 -12.26 -4.00 -8.94
C SER A 15 -12.56 -4.91 -10.13
N ASN A 16 -12.11 -6.16 -10.04
CA ASN A 16 -12.39 -7.22 -11.01
C ASN A 16 -12.11 -6.79 -12.46
N SER A 17 -10.98 -6.12 -12.67
CA SER A 17 -10.64 -5.50 -13.96
C SER A 17 -9.25 -5.90 -14.43
N SER A 18 -9.09 -6.02 -15.74
CA SER A 18 -7.82 -6.33 -16.38
C SER A 18 -7.38 -5.24 -17.35
N ASN A 19 -6.06 -5.10 -17.56
CA ASN A 19 -5.48 -4.15 -18.51
C ASN A 19 -5.85 -2.69 -18.23
N VAL A 20 -5.77 -2.28 -16.96
CA VAL A 20 -6.06 -0.91 -16.52
C VAL A 20 -4.79 -0.06 -16.59
N THR A 21 -4.90 1.14 -17.16
CA THR A 21 -3.80 2.12 -17.14
C THR A 21 -4.32 3.46 -16.63
N ILE A 22 -3.66 3.99 -15.62
CA ILE A 22 -3.84 5.35 -15.10
C ILE A 22 -2.53 6.08 -15.38
N GLN A 23 -2.57 7.10 -16.21
CA GLN A 23 -1.37 7.79 -16.67
C GLN A 23 -1.54 9.31 -16.63
N ASP A 24 -0.45 10.03 -16.31
CA ASP A 24 -0.38 11.49 -16.28
C ASP A 24 -1.47 12.15 -15.41
N ALA A 25 -1.96 11.41 -14.40
CA ALA A 25 -3.09 11.86 -13.56
C ALA A 25 -2.60 12.59 -12.30
N HIS A 26 -3.33 13.65 -11.93
CA HIS A 26 -3.17 14.33 -10.65
C HIS A 26 -4.31 13.94 -9.71
N ILE A 27 -4.01 13.12 -8.70
CA ILE A 27 -4.97 12.55 -7.75
C ILE A 27 -4.66 13.11 -6.37
N GLN A 28 -5.62 13.79 -5.75
CA GLN A 28 -5.31 14.51 -4.52
C GLN A 28 -6.47 14.58 -3.52
N ASN A 29 -6.11 14.86 -2.26
CA ASN A 29 -7.03 15.17 -1.19
C ASN A 29 -7.96 14.01 -0.81
N SER A 30 -7.49 12.78 -0.90
CA SER A 30 -8.25 11.64 -0.41
C SER A 30 -8.48 11.73 1.10
N PRO A 31 -9.69 11.48 1.57
CA PRO A 31 -9.97 11.39 3.00
C PRO A 31 -9.56 10.02 3.61
N PHE A 32 -9.32 9.03 2.78
CA PHE A 32 -8.87 7.67 3.14
C PHE A 32 -7.90 7.15 2.07
N TRP A 33 -7.78 5.84 1.84
CA TRP A 33 -6.94 5.27 0.77
C TRP A 33 -7.22 5.96 -0.56
N THR A 34 -6.18 6.37 -1.24
CA THR A 34 -6.39 7.23 -2.43
C THR A 34 -6.80 6.40 -3.64
N ASN A 35 -6.02 5.38 -3.96
CA ASN A 35 -6.30 4.49 -5.08
C ASN A 35 -6.30 3.05 -4.56
N HIS A 36 -7.45 2.40 -4.56
CA HIS A 36 -7.59 1.01 -4.17
C HIS A 36 -7.93 0.16 -5.39
N ILE A 37 -7.02 -0.74 -5.76
CA ILE A 37 -7.24 -1.74 -6.80
C ILE A 37 -7.44 -3.10 -6.16
N TYR A 38 -8.53 -3.78 -6.51
CA TYR A 38 -8.96 -5.03 -5.89
C TYR A 38 -9.34 -6.08 -6.92
N HIS A 39 -8.76 -7.28 -6.82
CA HIS A 39 -8.94 -8.36 -7.79
C HIS A 39 -8.69 -7.90 -9.24
N CYS A 40 -7.59 -7.23 -9.48
CA CYS A 40 -7.21 -6.72 -10.79
C CYS A 40 -5.89 -7.33 -11.27
N ASP A 41 -5.72 -7.34 -12.57
CA ASP A 41 -4.48 -7.75 -13.20
C ASP A 41 -4.05 -6.81 -14.34
N HIS A 42 -2.74 -6.81 -14.67
CA HIS A 42 -2.15 -5.95 -15.70
C HIS A 42 -2.49 -4.47 -15.48
N VAL A 43 -2.29 -3.99 -14.23
CA VAL A 43 -2.56 -2.59 -13.84
C VAL A 43 -1.30 -1.76 -13.92
N ARG A 44 -1.42 -0.56 -14.47
CA ARG A 44 -0.30 0.39 -14.59
C ARG A 44 -0.67 1.76 -14.04
N PHE A 45 0.20 2.30 -13.18
CA PHE A 45 0.22 3.70 -12.79
C PHE A 45 1.48 4.32 -13.37
N LEU A 46 1.33 5.24 -14.33
CA LEU A 46 2.45 5.83 -15.07
C LEU A 46 2.45 7.36 -14.90
N ASP A 47 3.57 7.91 -14.45
CA ASP A 47 3.79 9.36 -14.34
C ASP A 47 2.69 10.11 -13.58
N CYS A 48 2.07 9.47 -12.59
CA CYS A 48 1.00 10.05 -11.79
C CYS A 48 1.55 10.88 -10.63
N THR A 49 0.82 11.92 -10.25
CA THR A 49 1.05 12.66 -9.01
C THR A 49 -0.06 12.36 -8.02
N ILE A 50 0.29 11.78 -6.86
CA ILE A 50 -0.65 11.41 -5.81
C ILE A 50 -0.29 12.21 -4.55
N PHE A 51 -1.22 13.06 -4.11
CA PHE A 51 -0.94 14.02 -3.06
C PHE A 51 -2.05 14.08 -2.01
N ALA A 52 -1.65 14.06 -0.74
CA ALA A 52 -2.51 14.43 0.39
C ALA A 52 -1.88 15.57 1.20
N PRO A 53 -2.67 16.49 1.76
CA PRO A 53 -2.15 17.57 2.60
C PRO A 53 -1.41 16.99 3.81
N THR A 54 -0.19 17.46 4.04
CA THR A 54 0.65 17.02 5.16
C THR A 54 0.66 18.02 6.32
N SER A 55 -0.09 19.12 6.19
CA SER A 55 -0.29 20.15 7.21
C SER A 55 -1.75 20.60 7.23
N GLY A 56 -2.19 21.21 8.30
CA GLY A 56 -3.59 21.60 8.51
C GLY A 56 -4.49 20.39 8.77
N MET A 57 -5.65 20.34 8.16
CA MET A 57 -6.55 19.19 8.26
C MET A 57 -6.01 18.04 7.41
N ARG A 58 -5.61 16.96 8.04
CA ARG A 58 -4.99 15.78 7.40
C ARG A 58 -5.85 14.55 7.57
N ALA A 59 -6.06 13.82 6.48
CA ALA A 59 -6.58 12.46 6.56
C ALA A 59 -5.43 11.51 6.98
N PRO A 60 -5.57 10.73 8.06
CA PRO A 60 -4.47 9.92 8.60
C PRO A 60 -4.12 8.72 7.73
N SER A 61 -5.10 8.08 7.09
CA SER A 61 -4.94 6.84 6.32
C SER A 61 -5.06 7.11 4.82
N SER A 62 -4.28 8.06 4.31
CA SER A 62 -4.31 8.43 2.89
C SER A 62 -3.17 7.75 2.13
N ASP A 63 -3.16 6.42 2.12
CA ASP A 63 -2.23 5.62 1.34
C ASP A 63 -2.33 6.00 -0.14
N ALA A 64 -1.21 6.03 -0.88
CA ALA A 64 -1.27 6.47 -2.26
C ALA A 64 -1.87 5.39 -3.17
N ILE A 65 -1.39 4.15 -3.06
CA ILE A 65 -1.91 3.02 -3.84
C ILE A 65 -1.98 1.78 -2.94
N ASP A 66 -3.18 1.24 -2.79
CA ASP A 66 -3.46 -0.04 -2.14
C ASP A 66 -3.68 -1.11 -3.22
N ILE A 67 -2.77 -2.08 -3.27
CA ILE A 67 -2.77 -3.20 -4.20
C ILE A 67 -3.31 -4.41 -3.46
N ASP A 68 -4.53 -4.85 -3.78
CA ASP A 68 -5.29 -5.81 -3.01
C ASP A 68 -5.73 -7.00 -3.89
N VAL A 69 -5.22 -8.19 -3.61
CA VAL A 69 -5.45 -9.41 -4.39
C VAL A 69 -5.20 -9.19 -5.89
N CYS A 70 -4.11 -8.53 -6.23
CA CYS A 70 -3.77 -8.15 -7.60
C CYS A 70 -2.45 -8.78 -8.07
N HIS A 71 -2.26 -8.86 -9.37
CA HIS A 71 -1.00 -9.30 -9.94
C HIS A 71 -0.64 -8.57 -11.24
N ASP A 72 0.63 -8.67 -11.64
CA ASP A 72 1.17 -8.00 -12.82
C ASP A 72 0.91 -6.48 -12.78
N VAL A 73 1.36 -5.86 -11.67
CA VAL A 73 1.17 -4.42 -11.42
C VAL A 73 2.47 -3.66 -11.65
N LEU A 74 2.40 -2.57 -12.39
CA LEU A 74 3.51 -1.64 -12.63
C LEU A 74 3.16 -0.25 -12.08
N VAL A 75 4.05 0.30 -11.25
CA VAL A 75 4.03 1.70 -10.82
C VAL A 75 5.35 2.33 -11.26
N ASP A 76 5.32 3.25 -12.21
CA ASP A 76 6.52 3.84 -12.81
C ASP A 76 6.43 5.37 -12.93
N GLY A 77 7.50 6.06 -12.58
CA GLY A 77 7.61 7.51 -12.74
C GLY A 77 6.74 8.36 -11.81
N CYS A 78 6.05 7.76 -10.84
CA CYS A 78 5.07 8.46 -10.03
C CYS A 78 5.70 9.34 -8.92
N TYR A 79 5.04 10.45 -8.62
CA TYR A 79 5.29 11.25 -7.40
C TYR A 79 4.21 10.98 -6.36
N MET A 80 4.62 10.66 -5.13
CA MET A 80 3.70 10.38 -4.01
C MET A 80 4.09 11.20 -2.77
N ASN A 81 3.13 11.93 -2.22
CA ASN A 81 3.28 12.67 -0.96
C ASN A 81 1.99 12.55 -0.16
N VAL A 82 1.97 11.65 0.81
CA VAL A 82 0.74 11.24 1.50
C VAL A 82 0.96 11.11 3.01
N ASN A 83 -0.12 10.95 3.78
CA ASN A 83 -0.02 10.87 5.23
C ASN A 83 0.10 9.44 5.77
N ASP A 84 0.04 8.44 4.90
CA ASP A 84 0.29 7.04 5.24
C ASP A 84 1.25 6.41 4.22
N ASP A 85 1.08 5.14 3.88
CA ASP A 85 2.03 4.41 3.05
C ASP A 85 1.97 4.86 1.57
N ALA A 86 3.10 4.89 0.87
CA ALA A 86 3.11 5.15 -0.58
C ALA A 86 2.48 3.98 -1.33
N ILE A 87 2.96 2.77 -1.05
CA ILE A 87 2.41 1.52 -1.60
C ILE A 87 2.07 0.60 -0.44
N ALA A 88 0.83 0.16 -0.38
CA ALA A 88 0.37 -0.84 0.57
C ALA A 88 -0.12 -2.10 -0.17
N ILE A 89 0.40 -3.25 0.23
CA ILE A 89 0.03 -4.55 -0.32
C ILE A 89 -0.99 -5.19 0.61
N LYS A 90 -2.10 -5.62 0.05
CA LYS A 90 -3.25 -6.18 0.76
C LYS A 90 -3.65 -7.53 0.18
N GLY A 91 -4.46 -8.31 0.89
CA GLY A 91 -4.87 -9.62 0.42
C GLY A 91 -5.78 -10.36 1.41
N GLY A 92 -6.20 -9.67 2.46
CA GLY A 92 -7.12 -10.22 3.46
C GLY A 92 -6.55 -10.30 4.87
N LYS A 93 -7.43 -10.59 5.83
CA LYS A 93 -7.10 -10.67 7.27
C LYS A 93 -7.96 -11.67 8.02
N GLY A 94 -7.47 -12.12 9.16
CA GLY A 94 -8.17 -13.03 10.07
C GLY A 94 -7.62 -14.45 10.03
N THR A 95 -8.05 -15.27 10.97
CA THR A 95 -7.52 -16.63 11.21
C THR A 95 -7.63 -17.56 10.00
N TRP A 96 -8.65 -17.34 9.18
CA TRP A 96 -8.96 -18.16 8.00
C TRP A 96 -8.80 -17.36 6.69
N ALA A 97 -8.00 -16.30 6.73
CA ALA A 97 -7.86 -15.40 5.60
C ALA A 97 -7.31 -16.08 4.33
N ASP A 98 -6.45 -17.06 4.49
CA ASP A 98 -5.88 -17.86 3.40
C ASP A 98 -6.86 -18.85 2.75
N GLN A 99 -8.05 -19.02 3.34
CA GLN A 99 -9.10 -19.92 2.86
C GLN A 99 -10.36 -19.17 2.35
N ALA A 100 -10.43 -17.89 2.60
CA ALA A 100 -11.56 -17.06 2.18
C ALA A 100 -11.45 -16.69 0.69
N PRO A 101 -12.48 -16.94 -0.12
CA PRO A 101 -12.41 -16.76 -1.58
C PRO A 101 -12.26 -15.31 -2.03
N GLU A 102 -12.62 -14.35 -1.17
CA GLU A 102 -12.44 -12.92 -1.40
C GLU A 102 -11.00 -12.43 -1.13
N ASN A 103 -10.18 -13.26 -0.49
CA ASN A 103 -8.78 -12.98 -0.19
C ASN A 103 -7.86 -13.69 -1.20
N GLY A 104 -6.62 -13.26 -1.26
CA GLY A 104 -5.68 -13.93 -2.14
C GLY A 104 -4.30 -13.28 -2.20
N PRO A 105 -3.43 -13.84 -3.03
CA PRO A 105 -2.06 -13.37 -3.16
C PRO A 105 -1.96 -12.07 -3.95
N VAL A 106 -0.89 -11.32 -3.64
CA VAL A 106 -0.38 -10.26 -4.51
C VAL A 106 0.97 -10.68 -5.04
N TYR A 107 1.17 -10.62 -6.36
CA TYR A 107 2.42 -11.04 -6.96
C TYR A 107 2.75 -10.32 -8.27
N ASN A 108 4.04 -10.39 -8.68
CA ASN A 108 4.55 -9.72 -9.88
C ASN A 108 4.27 -8.20 -9.83
N VAL A 109 4.72 -7.53 -8.77
CA VAL A 109 4.56 -6.09 -8.61
C VAL A 109 5.91 -5.41 -8.81
N LEU A 110 5.98 -4.46 -9.73
CA LEU A 110 7.15 -3.62 -9.96
C LEU A 110 6.83 -2.16 -9.67
N ILE A 111 7.52 -1.59 -8.69
CA ILE A 111 7.47 -0.17 -8.37
C ILE A 111 8.85 0.42 -8.67
N GLN A 112 8.92 1.39 -9.59
CA GLN A 112 10.21 1.92 -10.01
C GLN A 112 10.20 3.40 -10.39
N ASN A 113 11.39 4.00 -10.36
CA ASN A 113 11.65 5.35 -10.86
C ASN A 113 10.75 6.44 -10.21
N CYS A 114 10.27 6.18 -8.99
CA CYS A 114 9.34 7.07 -8.30
C CYS A 114 10.05 8.05 -7.37
N ASN A 115 9.36 9.17 -7.12
CA ASN A 115 9.79 10.15 -6.14
C ASN A 115 8.76 10.23 -5.01
N TYR A 116 9.19 9.95 -3.79
CA TYR A 116 8.34 10.05 -2.61
C TYR A 116 8.68 11.33 -1.84
N GLY A 117 7.71 12.19 -1.64
CA GLY A 117 7.84 13.36 -0.77
C GLY A 117 7.86 12.94 0.69
N ARG A 118 6.74 13.05 1.37
CA ARG A 118 6.53 12.52 2.72
C ARG A 118 5.61 11.29 2.65
N VAL A 119 6.02 10.19 3.28
CA VAL A 119 5.24 8.95 3.40
C VAL A 119 5.54 8.25 4.73
N HIS A 120 4.67 7.36 5.19
CA HIS A 120 4.99 6.49 6.33
C HIS A 120 5.90 5.34 5.89
N GLY A 121 5.45 4.48 5.00
CA GLY A 121 6.23 3.42 4.38
C GLY A 121 6.39 3.65 2.88
N CYS A 122 7.57 3.36 2.33
CA CYS A 122 7.73 3.37 0.88
C CYS A 122 7.04 2.15 0.25
N LEU A 123 7.19 1.00 0.90
CA LEU A 123 6.50 -0.25 0.59
C LEU A 123 6.09 -0.92 1.90
N THR A 124 4.81 -1.18 2.06
CA THR A 124 4.24 -1.85 3.24
C THR A 124 3.49 -3.10 2.80
N LEU A 125 3.84 -4.25 3.39
CA LEU A 125 3.11 -5.50 3.23
C LEU A 125 2.22 -5.69 4.46
N GLY A 126 0.91 -5.66 4.24
CA GLY A 126 -0.08 -5.73 5.32
C GLY A 126 -0.59 -4.35 5.80
N SER A 127 -1.27 -4.29 6.95
CA SER A 127 -1.51 -5.47 7.87
C SER A 127 -2.46 -6.52 7.28
N GLU A 128 -3.36 -6.14 6.42
CA GLU A 128 -4.34 -7.01 5.77
C GLU A 128 -3.73 -7.66 4.52
N SER A 129 -2.79 -8.59 4.68
CA SER A 129 -2.15 -9.31 3.59
C SER A 129 -1.91 -10.76 3.98
N VAL A 130 -2.02 -11.68 3.03
CA VAL A 130 -1.92 -13.12 3.27
C VAL A 130 -0.68 -13.71 2.61
N ASN A 131 -0.52 -13.47 1.31
CA ASN A 131 0.54 -14.11 0.54
C ASN A 131 1.06 -13.17 -0.55
N ASP A 132 2.26 -12.63 -0.33
CA ASP A 132 2.86 -11.69 -1.26
C ASP A 132 4.18 -12.22 -1.78
N ARG A 133 4.38 -12.17 -3.10
CA ARG A 133 5.61 -12.68 -3.72
C ARG A 133 6.01 -11.91 -4.97
N ASN A 134 7.31 -11.94 -5.26
CA ASN A 134 7.88 -11.29 -6.43
C ASN A 134 7.50 -9.81 -6.52
N ILE A 135 7.85 -9.07 -5.47
CA ILE A 135 7.59 -7.61 -5.35
C ILE A 135 8.93 -6.88 -5.39
N VAL A 136 9.06 -5.94 -6.29
CA VAL A 136 10.28 -5.16 -6.51
C VAL A 136 10.01 -3.68 -6.31
N LEU A 137 10.75 -3.06 -5.38
CA LEU A 137 10.83 -1.61 -5.20
C LEU A 137 12.22 -1.15 -5.61
N ARG A 138 12.36 -0.36 -6.67
CA ARG A 138 13.69 0.08 -7.13
C ARG A 138 13.73 1.49 -7.69
N ASN A 139 14.93 2.09 -7.65
CA ASN A 139 15.18 3.44 -8.17
C ASN A 139 14.24 4.48 -7.55
N ILE A 140 14.15 4.54 -6.22
CA ILE A 140 13.26 5.45 -5.51
C ILE A 140 14.06 6.58 -4.86
N LYS A 141 13.59 7.81 -5.05
CA LYS A 141 14.06 8.96 -4.30
C LYS A 141 13.08 9.31 -3.19
N VAL A 142 13.57 9.41 -1.96
CA VAL A 142 12.73 9.60 -0.77
C VAL A 142 13.07 10.95 -0.12
N GLY A 143 12.11 11.84 -0.06
CA GLY A 143 12.23 13.10 0.70
C GLY A 143 12.22 12.83 2.20
N ASN A 144 11.18 12.19 2.71
CA ASN A 144 11.07 11.81 4.11
C ASN A 144 10.12 10.62 4.27
N ALA A 145 10.63 9.48 4.71
CA ALA A 145 9.81 8.32 5.07
C ALA A 145 10.11 7.87 6.50
N GLN A 146 9.15 7.29 7.17
CA GLN A 146 9.44 6.65 8.45
C GLN A 146 10.19 5.33 8.23
N ARG A 147 9.89 4.61 7.14
CA ARG A 147 10.54 3.34 6.79
C ARG A 147 10.52 3.07 5.29
N VAL A 148 11.51 2.33 4.81
CA VAL A 148 11.53 1.92 3.40
C VAL A 148 10.65 0.69 3.19
N LEU A 149 10.90 -0.40 3.94
CA LEU A 149 10.11 -1.63 3.90
C LEU A 149 9.49 -1.92 5.26
N TRP A 150 8.19 -2.16 5.28
CA TRP A 150 7.48 -2.54 6.48
C TRP A 150 6.67 -3.81 6.28
N LEU A 151 6.98 -4.82 7.10
CA LEU A 151 6.19 -6.05 7.18
C LEU A 151 5.31 -5.97 8.44
N LYS A 152 4.04 -5.67 8.24
CA LYS A 152 3.04 -5.57 9.31
C LYS A 152 2.47 -6.96 9.60
N MET A 153 3.07 -7.66 10.57
CA MET A 153 2.68 -9.03 10.89
C MET A 153 1.50 -9.06 11.87
N ARG A 154 0.34 -9.49 11.41
CA ARG A 154 -0.85 -9.64 12.25
C ARG A 154 -0.81 -10.96 13.03
N PRO A 155 -1.13 -10.95 14.34
CA PRO A 155 -1.15 -12.18 15.15
C PRO A 155 -2.24 -13.18 14.74
N ASP A 156 -3.31 -12.70 14.09
CA ASP A 156 -4.50 -13.46 13.73
C ASP A 156 -4.55 -13.89 12.25
N THR A 157 -3.50 -13.63 11.48
CA THR A 157 -3.56 -13.84 10.03
C THR A 157 -2.35 -14.69 9.60
N PRO A 158 -2.57 -15.77 8.84
CA PRO A 158 -1.49 -16.52 8.23
C PRO A 158 -0.88 -15.67 7.12
N GLN A 159 0.34 -15.16 7.35
CA GLN A 159 1.03 -14.27 6.41
C GLN A 159 2.31 -14.91 5.90
N HIS A 160 2.49 -14.88 4.58
CA HIS A 160 3.66 -15.40 3.91
C HIS A 160 4.17 -14.39 2.89
N TYR A 161 5.44 -13.99 3.02
CA TYR A 161 6.09 -13.02 2.14
C TYR A 161 7.39 -13.59 1.60
N GLU A 162 7.55 -13.59 0.28
CA GLU A 162 8.75 -14.12 -0.35
C GLU A 162 9.17 -13.31 -1.59
N TYR A 163 10.45 -13.37 -1.93
CA TYR A 163 11.01 -12.68 -3.09
C TYR A 163 10.70 -11.19 -3.14
N VAL A 164 10.85 -10.49 -2.00
CA VAL A 164 10.72 -9.04 -1.91
C VAL A 164 12.08 -8.40 -2.11
N THR A 165 12.23 -7.60 -3.16
CA THR A 165 13.48 -6.93 -3.51
C THR A 165 13.35 -5.43 -3.32
N VAL A 166 14.33 -4.84 -2.62
CA VAL A 166 14.46 -3.38 -2.47
C VAL A 166 15.84 -2.99 -2.97
N ASP A 167 15.90 -2.17 -4.02
CA ASP A 167 17.14 -1.83 -4.71
C ASP A 167 17.21 -0.33 -5.05
N ASN A 168 18.38 0.26 -4.90
CA ASN A 168 18.68 1.65 -5.25
C ASN A 168 17.67 2.66 -4.67
N ILE A 169 17.58 2.73 -3.34
CA ILE A 169 16.79 3.71 -2.63
C ILE A 169 17.68 4.81 -2.09
N THR A 170 17.36 6.06 -2.37
CA THR A 170 18.14 7.23 -1.93
C THR A 170 17.26 8.25 -1.23
N GLY A 171 17.79 8.92 -0.20
CA GLY A 171 17.09 9.99 0.52
C GLY A 171 17.04 9.78 2.03
N ASN A 172 16.00 10.30 2.68
CA ASN A 172 15.88 10.30 4.13
C ASN A 172 14.82 9.33 4.63
N THR A 173 15.19 8.46 5.56
CA THR A 173 14.27 7.52 6.20
C THR A 173 14.66 7.28 7.65
N GLY A 174 13.65 7.02 8.49
CA GLY A 174 13.88 6.64 9.89
C GLY A 174 14.43 5.23 10.05
N SER A 175 14.04 4.31 9.19
CA SER A 175 14.55 2.93 9.16
C SER A 175 14.42 2.32 7.77
N PHE A 176 15.33 1.38 7.46
CA PHE A 176 15.26 0.65 6.19
C PHE A 176 14.20 -0.46 6.24
N LEU A 177 14.25 -1.30 7.24
CA LEU A 177 13.35 -2.45 7.39
C LEU A 177 12.73 -2.47 8.78
N VAL A 178 11.42 -2.67 8.84
CA VAL A 178 10.69 -2.94 10.08
C VAL A 178 9.89 -4.23 9.91
N ILE A 179 10.12 -5.18 10.81
CA ILE A 179 9.34 -6.42 10.94
C ILE A 179 8.90 -6.52 12.39
N ARG A 180 7.61 -6.47 12.64
CA ARG A 180 7.09 -6.60 14.00
C ARG A 180 5.61 -6.97 14.02
N PRO A 181 5.11 -7.54 15.11
CA PRO A 181 3.69 -7.74 15.31
C PRO A 181 2.91 -6.42 15.15
N TRP A 182 1.81 -6.47 14.40
CA TRP A 182 0.87 -5.37 14.25
C TRP A 182 -0.33 -5.62 15.16
N THR A 183 -0.34 -4.95 16.31
CA THR A 183 -1.33 -5.19 17.37
C THR A 183 -2.21 -3.97 17.65
N GLN A 184 -2.19 -2.96 16.77
CA GLN A 184 -2.87 -1.68 17.02
C GLN A 184 -4.36 -1.83 17.31
N PHE A 185 -5.03 -2.83 16.72
CA PHE A 185 -6.47 -3.05 16.85
C PHE A 185 -6.81 -4.30 17.66
N PHE A 186 -5.82 -4.93 18.28
CA PHE A 186 -6.01 -6.10 19.12
C PHE A 186 -6.14 -5.70 20.59
N LYS A 187 -7.04 -6.37 21.30
CA LYS A 187 -7.18 -6.22 22.75
C LYS A 187 -6.36 -7.31 23.45
N PRO A 188 -5.95 -7.09 24.71
CA PRO A 188 -5.37 -8.16 25.51
C PRO A 188 -6.32 -9.36 25.57
N GLY A 189 -5.85 -10.53 25.11
CA GLY A 189 -6.63 -11.76 25.06
C GLY A 189 -7.24 -12.12 23.70
N ASP A 190 -7.04 -11.27 22.67
CA ASP A 190 -7.39 -11.63 21.28
C ASP A 190 -6.36 -12.60 20.70
#